data_ebd791af9a80f35267890da0b906b3c3
#
_entry.id   ebd791af9a80f35267890da0b906b3c3
#
_cell.length_a   1.000
_cell.length_b   1.000
_cell.length_c   1.000
_cell.angle_alpha   90.00
_cell.angle_beta   90.00
_cell.angle_gamma   90.00
#
_symmetry.space_group_name_H-M   'P 1'
#
loop_
_entity.id
_entity.type
_entity.pdbx_description
1 polymer ?
#
loop_
_entity_poly.entity_id
_entity_poly.type
_entity_poly.pdbx_seq_one_letter_code
_entity_poly.pdbx_strand_id
1 'polypeptide(L)'
;FEVAVMQAVAKKLPQYEWKFTPTSDDDLLIGVESGKYTIGTKGIWKTPAREKKYIFPKNNIGASVIGLVIRKDEAATIKSIDDLAKTQGKLAPIAPQDARYNVIASYNTAHPDQKINLVSSENFHNSDAYTWVMEGRYDAYLEVELSYQNNIAKENAPYHRFADQLVYLRYKGIPTYALVNKKEVKLCEEVDKAIEELRKDGTIDKLEQKYFGESLQKYLNQK
;
A
#
# COMPACT_ATOMS: atom_id res chain seq x y z
N PHE A 1 6.59 6.86 -8.97
CA PHE A 1 6.84 5.52 -9.51
C PHE A 1 5.70 5.10 -10.45
N GLU A 2 4.45 4.97 -9.98
CA GLU A 2 3.32 4.43 -10.76
C GLU A 2 3.06 5.22 -12.04
N VAL A 3 3.15 6.55 -11.99
CA VAL A 3 3.03 7.39 -13.20
C VAL A 3 4.11 7.04 -14.22
N ALA A 4 5.36 6.82 -13.77
CA ALA A 4 6.45 6.43 -14.67
C ALA A 4 6.22 5.06 -15.31
N VAL A 5 5.68 4.09 -14.56
CA VAL A 5 5.28 2.79 -15.10
C VAL A 5 4.18 2.97 -16.15
N MET A 6 3.14 3.76 -15.85
CA MET A 6 2.04 3.99 -16.80
C MET A 6 2.48 4.80 -18.04
N GLN A 7 3.47 5.68 -17.92
CA GLN A 7 4.10 6.32 -19.07
C GLN A 7 4.86 5.32 -19.95
N ALA A 8 5.49 4.31 -19.35
CA ALA A 8 6.12 3.23 -20.11
C ALA A 8 5.06 2.33 -20.78
N VAL A 9 3.95 2.04 -20.11
CA VAL A 9 2.78 1.33 -20.70
C VAL A 9 2.24 2.13 -21.90
N ALA A 10 2.07 3.44 -21.76
CA ALA A 10 1.58 4.31 -22.82
C ALA A 10 2.44 4.22 -24.11
N LYS A 11 3.77 4.13 -23.95
CA LYS A 11 4.68 3.95 -25.09
C LYS A 11 4.51 2.60 -25.81
N LYS A 12 4.06 1.57 -25.08
CA LYS A 12 3.76 0.24 -25.66
C LYS A 12 2.40 0.19 -26.36
N LEU A 13 1.52 1.15 -26.07
CA LEU A 13 0.14 1.22 -26.58
C LEU A 13 -0.11 2.54 -27.33
N PRO A 14 0.61 2.81 -28.43
CA PRO A 14 0.55 4.09 -29.15
C PRO A 14 -0.77 4.30 -29.90
N GLN A 15 -1.61 3.28 -30.02
CA GLN A 15 -2.96 3.38 -30.62
C GLN A 15 -3.96 4.16 -29.74
N TYR A 16 -3.60 4.44 -28.48
CA TYR A 16 -4.41 5.25 -27.55
C TYR A 16 -3.80 6.62 -27.35
N GLU A 17 -4.63 7.63 -27.20
CA GLU A 17 -4.25 8.95 -26.71
C GLU A 17 -4.17 8.91 -25.17
N TRP A 18 -3.01 9.20 -24.60
CA TRP A 18 -2.77 9.16 -23.15
C TRP A 18 -2.72 10.56 -22.56
N LYS A 19 -3.64 10.86 -21.64
CA LYS A 19 -3.63 12.09 -20.86
C LYS A 19 -3.52 11.78 -19.38
N PHE A 20 -2.48 12.28 -18.74
CA PHE A 20 -2.24 12.11 -17.30
C PHE A 20 -2.80 13.33 -16.54
N THR A 21 -3.75 13.09 -15.65
CA THR A 21 -4.42 14.13 -14.87
C THR A 21 -4.18 13.88 -13.38
N PRO A 22 -3.45 14.75 -12.67
CA PRO A 22 -3.34 14.69 -11.21
C PRO A 22 -4.72 14.88 -10.56
N THR A 23 -5.00 14.11 -9.52
CA THR A 23 -6.27 14.18 -8.79
C THR A 23 -6.11 13.72 -7.35
N SER A 24 -7.07 13.98 -6.49
CA SER A 24 -7.14 13.39 -5.15
C SER A 24 -7.47 11.90 -5.22
N ASP A 25 -7.30 11.19 -4.11
CA ASP A 25 -7.59 9.76 -4.02
C ASP A 25 -9.06 9.44 -4.25
N ASP A 26 -9.92 10.22 -3.61
CA ASP A 26 -11.37 10.06 -3.71
C ASP A 26 -11.85 10.36 -5.13
N ASP A 27 -11.37 11.45 -5.73
CA ASP A 27 -11.69 11.79 -7.12
C ASP A 27 -11.16 10.76 -8.12
N LEU A 28 -10.02 10.12 -7.85
CA LEU A 28 -9.50 9.04 -8.67
C LEU A 28 -10.46 7.85 -8.67
N LEU A 29 -10.85 7.38 -7.49
CA LEU A 29 -11.74 6.22 -7.36
C LEU A 29 -13.12 6.50 -7.97
N ILE A 30 -13.75 7.62 -7.60
CA ILE A 30 -15.05 8.03 -8.14
C ILE A 30 -14.95 8.27 -9.65
N GLY A 31 -13.89 8.92 -10.11
CA GLY A 31 -13.69 9.25 -11.52
C GLY A 31 -13.51 8.02 -12.40
N VAL A 32 -12.82 6.98 -11.91
CA VAL A 32 -12.71 5.71 -12.67
C VAL A 32 -14.00 4.92 -12.61
N GLU A 33 -14.71 4.88 -11.48
CA GLU A 33 -16.00 4.19 -11.36
C GLU A 33 -17.04 4.79 -12.31
N SER A 34 -17.13 6.12 -12.37
CA SER A 34 -18.07 6.83 -13.24
C SER A 34 -17.69 6.85 -14.73
N GLY A 35 -16.43 6.53 -15.06
CA GLY A 35 -15.90 6.60 -16.43
C GLY A 35 -15.37 7.99 -16.84
N LYS A 36 -15.26 8.95 -15.90
CA LYS A 36 -14.56 10.22 -16.13
C LYS A 36 -13.08 9.98 -16.43
N TYR A 37 -12.48 9.01 -15.74
CA TYR A 37 -11.15 8.50 -16.02
C TYR A 37 -11.25 7.04 -16.45
N THR A 38 -10.45 6.65 -17.42
CA THR A 38 -10.40 5.28 -17.93
C THR A 38 -9.59 4.37 -17.02
N ILE A 39 -8.46 4.89 -16.53
CA ILE A 39 -7.49 4.20 -15.67
C ILE A 39 -7.12 5.10 -14.51
N GLY A 40 -6.94 4.51 -13.34
CA GLY A 40 -6.39 5.16 -12.16
C GLY A 40 -5.15 4.43 -11.63
N THR A 41 -4.18 5.16 -11.11
CA THR A 41 -2.97 4.58 -10.52
C THR A 41 -2.49 5.41 -9.33
N LYS A 42 -2.24 4.74 -8.21
CA LYS A 42 -1.71 5.32 -6.98
C LYS A 42 -1.40 4.23 -5.95
N GLY A 43 -0.55 3.26 -6.26
CA GLY A 43 -0.30 2.19 -5.29
C GLY A 43 -1.58 1.47 -4.85
N ILE A 44 -2.50 1.23 -5.78
CA ILE A 44 -3.83 0.69 -5.47
C ILE A 44 -3.72 -0.80 -5.12
N TRP A 45 -4.26 -1.18 -3.96
CA TRP A 45 -4.39 -2.58 -3.57
C TRP A 45 -5.71 -3.16 -4.09
N LYS A 46 -5.69 -4.40 -4.54
CA LYS A 46 -6.90 -5.17 -4.78
C LYS A 46 -7.59 -5.49 -3.47
N THR A 47 -8.89 -5.24 -3.41
CA THR A 47 -9.75 -5.69 -2.32
C THR A 47 -11.06 -6.22 -2.90
N PRO A 48 -11.79 -7.13 -2.22
CA PRO A 48 -13.08 -7.61 -2.71
C PRO A 48 -14.10 -6.50 -3.02
N ALA A 49 -14.07 -5.42 -2.22
CA ALA A 49 -14.93 -4.26 -2.46
C ALA A 49 -14.57 -3.51 -3.74
N ARG A 50 -13.27 -3.36 -4.03
CA ARG A 50 -12.78 -2.70 -5.26
C ARG A 50 -13.01 -3.55 -6.49
N GLU A 51 -12.86 -4.87 -6.41
CA GLU A 51 -13.12 -5.78 -7.55
C GLU A 51 -14.61 -5.80 -7.98
N LYS A 52 -15.53 -5.42 -7.09
CA LYS A 52 -16.94 -5.20 -7.44
C LYS A 52 -17.13 -3.94 -8.30
N LYS A 53 -16.29 -2.94 -8.19
CA LYS A 53 -16.42 -1.63 -8.83
C LYS A 53 -15.52 -1.42 -10.04
N TYR A 54 -14.37 -2.08 -10.07
CA TYR A 54 -13.30 -1.91 -11.06
C TYR A 54 -12.88 -3.26 -11.62
N ILE A 55 -12.14 -3.24 -12.74
CA ILE A 55 -11.33 -4.35 -13.20
C ILE A 55 -9.86 -4.01 -13.03
N PHE A 56 -9.05 -5.04 -12.89
CA PHE A 56 -7.62 -4.92 -12.65
C PHE A 56 -6.83 -5.76 -13.66
N PRO A 57 -5.69 -5.28 -14.17
CA PRO A 57 -4.71 -6.15 -14.84
C PRO A 57 -4.35 -7.33 -13.92
N LYS A 58 -3.94 -8.44 -14.51
CA LYS A 58 -3.46 -9.61 -13.74
C LYS A 58 -2.10 -9.32 -13.10
N ASN A 59 -1.25 -8.62 -13.84
CA ASN A 59 0.08 -8.23 -13.39
C ASN A 59 0.03 -6.97 -12.54
N ASN A 60 0.72 -6.99 -11.41
CA ASN A 60 0.92 -5.80 -10.57
C ASN A 60 1.93 -4.83 -11.23
N ILE A 61 1.76 -3.54 -10.98
CA ILE A 61 2.71 -2.51 -11.45
C ILE A 61 3.83 -2.26 -10.46
N GLY A 62 3.65 -2.60 -9.20
CA GLY A 62 4.60 -2.41 -8.12
C GLY A 62 4.17 -3.13 -6.86
N ALA A 63 4.78 -2.77 -5.75
CA ALA A 63 4.42 -3.25 -4.43
C ALA A 63 4.49 -2.15 -3.39
N SER A 64 3.65 -2.23 -2.36
CA SER A 64 3.79 -1.49 -1.11
C SER A 64 4.34 -2.42 -0.05
N VAL A 65 5.30 -1.96 0.75
CA VAL A 65 5.71 -2.67 1.96
C VAL A 65 4.87 -2.17 3.12
N ILE A 66 4.24 -3.08 3.85
CA ILE A 66 3.45 -2.77 5.04
C ILE A 66 4.12 -3.32 6.28
N GLY A 67 3.99 -2.62 7.40
CA GLY A 67 4.58 -3.01 8.66
C GLY A 67 4.02 -2.27 9.86
N LEU A 68 4.63 -2.47 11.00
CA LEU A 68 4.25 -1.87 12.26
C LEU A 68 5.15 -0.69 12.61
N VAL A 69 4.57 0.43 12.95
CA VAL A 69 5.24 1.51 13.68
C VAL A 69 5.04 1.23 15.17
N ILE A 70 6.13 1.09 15.91
CA ILE A 70 6.13 0.84 17.36
C ILE A 70 7.08 1.80 18.07
N ARG A 71 6.98 1.90 19.39
CA ARG A 71 8.00 2.59 20.17
C ARG A 71 9.32 1.82 20.15
N LYS A 72 10.43 2.54 20.16
CA LYS A 72 11.77 1.96 20.11
C LYS A 72 12.08 1.11 21.36
N ASP A 73 11.57 1.51 22.52
CA ASP A 73 11.73 0.76 23.76
C ASP A 73 10.96 -0.58 23.78
N GLU A 74 9.91 -0.71 22.96
CA GLU A 74 9.18 -1.96 22.77
C GLU A 74 9.82 -2.93 21.76
N ALA A 75 10.85 -2.48 21.02
CA ALA A 75 11.48 -3.30 19.97
C ALA A 75 12.21 -4.55 20.48
N ALA A 76 12.48 -4.63 21.79
CA ALA A 76 12.98 -5.87 22.41
C ALA A 76 11.90 -6.95 22.54
N THR A 77 10.64 -6.55 22.71
CA THR A 77 9.48 -7.42 22.96
C THR A 77 8.69 -7.68 21.67
N ILE A 78 8.45 -6.63 20.85
CA ILE A 78 7.71 -6.72 19.59
C ILE A 78 8.71 -6.60 18.45
N LYS A 79 9.03 -7.71 17.80
CA LYS A 79 9.94 -7.78 16.65
C LYS A 79 9.21 -8.07 15.34
N SER A 80 7.94 -8.47 15.43
CA SER A 80 7.13 -8.89 14.31
C SER A 80 5.64 -8.71 14.62
N ILE A 81 4.81 -8.88 13.60
CA ILE A 81 3.35 -8.91 13.78
C ILE A 81 2.91 -10.09 14.66
N ASP A 82 3.63 -11.21 14.61
CA ASP A 82 3.35 -12.38 15.46
C ASP A 82 3.62 -12.09 16.93
N ASP A 83 4.66 -11.31 17.24
CA ASP A 83 4.92 -10.89 18.62
C ASP A 83 3.83 -9.94 19.14
N LEU A 84 3.35 -9.03 18.30
CA LEU A 84 2.20 -8.19 18.66
C LEU A 84 0.97 -9.05 19.01
N ALA A 85 0.70 -10.07 18.21
CA ALA A 85 -0.39 -11.00 18.47
C ALA A 85 -0.18 -11.83 19.74
N LYS A 86 1.02 -12.38 19.96
CA LYS A 86 1.38 -13.18 21.15
C LYS A 86 1.27 -12.38 22.45
N THR A 87 1.74 -11.17 22.45
CA THR A 87 1.70 -10.27 23.62
C THR A 87 0.35 -9.64 23.85
N GLN A 88 -0.63 -9.90 22.96
CA GLN A 88 -1.94 -9.22 22.95
C GLN A 88 -1.79 -7.69 22.90
N GLY A 89 -0.78 -7.22 22.17
CA GLY A 89 -0.50 -5.80 22.01
C GLY A 89 -1.64 -5.07 21.31
N LYS A 90 -1.83 -3.81 21.71
CA LYS A 90 -2.93 -2.96 21.21
C LYS A 90 -2.53 -2.34 19.87
N LEU A 91 -3.20 -2.76 18.79
CA LEU A 91 -3.08 -2.11 17.49
C LEU A 91 -3.97 -0.87 17.44
N ALA A 92 -3.46 0.26 16.92
CA ALA A 92 -4.26 1.44 16.64
C ALA A 92 -5.42 1.07 15.69
N PRO A 93 -6.63 1.64 15.89
CA PRO A 93 -7.81 1.29 15.11
C PRO A 93 -7.60 1.52 13.60
N ILE A 94 -8.28 0.73 12.79
CA ILE A 94 -8.24 0.86 11.32
C ILE A 94 -9.69 0.97 10.82
N ALA A 95 -9.96 1.96 9.97
CA ALA A 95 -11.28 2.10 9.37
C ALA A 95 -11.59 0.89 8.45
N PRO A 96 -12.82 0.33 8.50
CA PRO A 96 -13.16 -0.87 7.72
C PRO A 96 -13.00 -0.71 6.20
N GLN A 97 -13.13 0.51 5.68
CA GLN A 97 -12.93 0.85 4.27
C GLN A 97 -11.46 1.01 3.88
N ASP A 98 -10.55 1.14 4.86
CA ASP A 98 -9.11 1.17 4.62
C ASP A 98 -8.61 -0.23 4.21
N ALA A 99 -7.84 -0.31 3.13
CA ALA A 99 -7.32 -1.59 2.65
C ALA A 99 -6.41 -2.30 3.68
N ARG A 100 -5.80 -1.56 4.60
CA ARG A 100 -5.01 -2.12 5.72
C ARG A 100 -5.84 -2.96 6.68
N TYR A 101 -7.14 -2.68 6.82
CA TYR A 101 -8.07 -3.51 7.60
C TYR A 101 -8.06 -4.97 7.12
N ASN A 102 -8.06 -5.18 5.79
CA ASN A 102 -8.03 -6.52 5.21
C ASN A 102 -6.71 -7.26 5.49
N VAL A 103 -5.61 -6.55 5.70
CA VAL A 103 -4.31 -7.17 6.05
C VAL A 103 -4.41 -7.87 7.40
N ILE A 104 -4.95 -7.19 8.41
CA ILE A 104 -5.13 -7.76 9.77
C ILE A 104 -6.24 -8.80 9.79
N ALA A 105 -7.36 -8.55 9.08
CA ALA A 105 -8.43 -9.55 8.97
C ALA A 105 -7.94 -10.85 8.35
N SER A 106 -7.10 -10.78 7.31
CA SER A 106 -6.47 -11.95 6.69
C SER A 106 -5.48 -12.65 7.62
N TYR A 107 -4.67 -11.87 8.37
CA TYR A 107 -3.79 -12.43 9.41
C TYR A 107 -4.62 -13.22 10.43
N ASN A 108 -5.68 -12.63 10.96
CA ASN A 108 -6.56 -13.25 11.96
C ASN A 108 -7.26 -14.51 11.43
N THR A 109 -7.59 -14.55 10.15
CA THR A 109 -8.16 -15.74 9.51
C THR A 109 -7.13 -16.88 9.44
N ALA A 110 -5.87 -16.55 9.12
CA ALA A 110 -4.78 -17.52 9.06
C ALA A 110 -4.30 -17.99 10.44
N HIS A 111 -4.54 -17.19 11.51
CA HIS A 111 -4.09 -17.46 12.88
C HIS A 111 -5.27 -17.39 13.86
N PRO A 112 -6.23 -18.35 13.79
CA PRO A 112 -7.46 -18.31 14.59
C PRO A 112 -7.23 -18.32 16.10
N ASP A 113 -6.15 -18.98 16.54
CA ASP A 113 -5.79 -19.12 17.97
C ASP A 113 -4.91 -17.96 18.49
N GLN A 114 -4.45 -17.08 17.61
CA GLN A 114 -3.51 -16.00 17.95
C GLN A 114 -3.87 -14.70 17.18
N LYS A 115 -5.08 -14.23 17.40
CA LYS A 115 -5.60 -13.06 16.70
C LYS A 115 -5.07 -11.75 17.27
N ILE A 116 -4.86 -10.77 16.39
CA ILE A 116 -4.68 -9.37 16.74
C ILE A 116 -6.07 -8.77 16.98
N ASN A 117 -6.23 -8.00 18.06
CA ASN A 117 -7.47 -7.28 18.29
C ASN A 117 -7.62 -6.15 17.27
N LEU A 118 -8.49 -6.37 16.29
CA LEU A 118 -8.77 -5.43 15.21
C LEU A 118 -9.98 -4.57 15.60
N VAL A 119 -9.70 -3.35 16.07
CA VAL A 119 -10.74 -2.37 16.40
C VAL A 119 -10.98 -1.49 15.17
N SER A 120 -12.25 -1.34 14.80
CA SER A 120 -12.66 -0.39 13.76
C SER A 120 -12.90 1.00 14.35
N SER A 121 -12.56 2.03 13.59
CA SER A 121 -12.88 3.41 13.93
C SER A 121 -13.23 4.19 12.65
N GLU A 122 -13.68 5.43 12.84
CA GLU A 122 -13.70 6.39 11.74
C GLU A 122 -12.27 6.76 11.31
N ASN A 123 -12.15 7.40 10.15
CA ASN A 123 -10.86 7.87 9.68
C ASN A 123 -10.27 8.93 10.63
N PHE A 124 -8.96 8.86 10.84
CA PHE A 124 -8.17 9.82 11.60
C PHE A 124 -6.89 10.13 10.81
N HIS A 125 -6.17 11.17 11.20
CA HIS A 125 -4.90 11.49 10.59
C HIS A 125 -3.77 10.56 11.07
N ASN A 126 -2.82 10.23 10.20
CA ASN A 126 -1.65 9.42 10.59
C ASN A 126 -0.90 10.02 11.77
N SER A 127 -0.88 11.37 11.89
CA SER A 127 -0.29 12.08 13.03
C SER A 127 -0.89 11.67 14.37
N ASP A 128 -2.19 11.41 14.41
CA ASP A 128 -2.87 11.00 15.63
C ASP A 128 -2.39 9.60 16.05
N ALA A 129 -2.30 8.67 15.08
CA ALA A 129 -1.79 7.32 15.32
C ALA A 129 -0.34 7.32 15.83
N TYR A 130 0.53 8.14 15.25
CA TYR A 130 1.91 8.27 15.73
C TYR A 130 1.95 8.79 17.17
N THR A 131 1.15 9.80 17.48
CA THR A 131 1.05 10.36 18.84
C THR A 131 0.52 9.31 19.81
N TRP A 132 -0.51 8.56 19.46
CA TRP A 132 -1.08 7.50 20.30
C TRP A 132 -0.09 6.38 20.61
N VAL A 133 0.75 6.00 19.63
CA VAL A 133 1.82 5.02 19.86
C VAL A 133 2.88 5.61 20.79
N MET A 134 3.28 6.86 20.56
CA MET A 134 4.25 7.56 21.41
C MET A 134 3.79 7.65 22.87
N GLU A 135 2.51 7.94 23.10
CA GLU A 135 1.91 8.07 24.42
C GLU A 135 1.62 6.71 25.10
N GLY A 136 1.86 5.59 24.40
CA GLY A 136 1.56 4.25 24.90
C GLY A 136 0.07 3.92 24.96
N ARG A 137 -0.78 4.70 24.28
CA ARG A 137 -2.21 4.41 24.16
C ARG A 137 -2.44 3.15 23.32
N TYR A 138 -1.59 2.96 22.31
CA TYR A 138 -1.47 1.76 21.48
C TYR A 138 0.00 1.33 21.41
N ASP A 139 0.23 0.04 21.22
CA ASP A 139 1.58 -0.53 21.12
C ASP A 139 2.10 -0.47 19.69
N ALA A 140 1.20 -0.50 18.71
CA ALA A 140 1.56 -0.47 17.30
C ALA A 140 0.55 0.28 16.43
N TYR A 141 1.03 0.81 15.30
CA TYR A 141 0.24 1.32 14.20
C TYR A 141 0.64 0.63 12.89
N LEU A 142 -0.33 0.08 12.16
CA LEU A 142 -0.08 -0.55 10.87
C LEU A 142 0.04 0.51 9.77
N GLU A 143 1.20 0.62 9.15
CA GLU A 143 1.52 1.68 8.20
C GLU A 143 2.24 1.16 6.95
N VAL A 144 2.09 1.85 5.84
CA VAL A 144 2.89 1.64 4.63
C VAL A 144 4.27 2.26 4.85
N GLU A 145 5.34 1.53 4.51
CA GLU A 145 6.72 1.97 4.73
C GLU A 145 7.01 3.34 4.09
N LEU A 146 6.52 3.57 2.87
CA LEU A 146 6.71 4.84 2.18
C LEU A 146 6.07 6.01 2.94
N SER A 147 4.90 5.79 3.56
CA SER A 147 4.26 6.79 4.42
C SER A 147 5.08 7.06 5.67
N TYR A 148 5.58 6.02 6.34
CA TYR A 148 6.49 6.18 7.47
C TYR A 148 7.77 6.95 7.08
N GLN A 149 8.39 6.61 5.96
CA GLN A 149 9.56 7.32 5.46
C GLN A 149 9.27 8.81 5.21
N ASN A 150 8.15 9.12 4.56
CA ASN A 150 7.79 10.50 4.23
C ASN A 150 7.29 11.31 5.42
N ASN A 151 6.73 10.68 6.44
CA ASN A 151 6.15 11.36 7.60
C ASN A 151 7.10 11.45 8.78
N ILE A 152 8.02 10.49 8.95
CA ILE A 152 8.86 10.36 10.15
C ILE A 152 10.35 10.26 9.81
N ALA A 153 10.77 9.29 8.98
CA ALA A 153 12.18 8.91 8.88
C ALA A 153 13.06 9.96 8.19
N LYS A 154 12.55 10.64 7.16
CA LYS A 154 13.31 11.68 6.45
C LYS A 154 13.50 12.92 7.32
N GLU A 155 14.68 13.55 7.24
CA GLU A 155 15.03 14.77 8.03
C GLU A 155 14.01 15.90 7.89
N ASN A 156 13.42 16.07 6.68
CA ASN A 156 12.40 17.09 6.41
C ASN A 156 10.96 16.59 6.58
N ALA A 157 10.77 15.41 7.18
CA ALA A 157 9.44 14.87 7.38
C ALA A 157 8.65 15.67 8.44
N PRO A 158 7.31 15.85 8.24
CA PRO A 158 6.50 16.68 9.14
C PRO A 158 6.49 16.22 10.60
N TYR A 159 6.73 14.93 10.84
CA TYR A 159 6.77 14.33 12.18
C TYR A 159 8.15 13.75 12.51
N HIS A 160 9.21 14.26 11.89
CA HIS A 160 10.58 13.80 12.14
C HIS A 160 11.00 13.88 13.63
N ARG A 161 10.37 14.75 14.40
CA ARG A 161 10.57 14.80 15.87
C ARG A 161 10.33 13.47 16.59
N PHE A 162 9.65 12.51 15.98
CA PHE A 162 9.42 11.17 16.52
C PHE A 162 10.43 10.12 16.03
N ALA A 163 11.33 10.46 15.11
CA ALA A 163 12.23 9.51 14.45
C ALA A 163 13.14 8.74 15.43
N ASP A 164 13.58 9.40 16.51
CA ASP A 164 14.43 8.77 17.53
C ASP A 164 13.67 7.84 18.49
N GLN A 165 12.36 7.92 18.49
CA GLN A 165 11.49 7.24 19.46
C GLN A 165 10.64 6.15 18.84
N LEU A 166 10.41 6.20 17.52
CA LEU A 166 9.65 5.22 16.77
C LEU A 166 10.56 4.40 15.84
N VAL A 167 10.20 3.15 15.65
CA VAL A 167 10.84 2.25 14.66
C VAL A 167 9.79 1.61 13.78
N TYR A 168 10.21 1.22 12.59
CA TYR A 168 9.37 0.54 11.62
C TYR A 168 9.78 -0.92 11.48
N LEU A 169 8.84 -1.83 11.70
CA LEU A 169 9.02 -3.26 11.54
C LEU A 169 8.30 -3.72 10.28
N ARG A 170 9.03 -4.12 9.25
CA ARG A 170 8.43 -4.67 8.02
C ARG A 170 7.66 -5.96 8.30
N TYR A 171 6.48 -6.09 7.69
CA TYR A 171 5.69 -7.30 7.74
C TYR A 171 5.70 -8.02 6.40
N LYS A 172 5.16 -7.42 5.35
CA LYS A 172 5.10 -8.02 4.01
C LYS A 172 4.91 -7.00 2.90
N GLY A 173 5.13 -7.44 1.67
CA GLY A 173 4.75 -6.71 0.47
C GLY A 173 3.28 -6.95 0.11
N ILE A 174 2.63 -5.90 -0.39
CA ILE A 174 1.29 -5.94 -0.96
C ILE A 174 1.39 -5.50 -2.42
N PRO A 175 0.96 -6.30 -3.38
CA PRO A 175 1.04 -5.92 -4.79
C PRO A 175 0.12 -4.72 -5.08
N THR A 176 0.63 -3.79 -5.90
CA THR A 176 -0.11 -2.60 -6.32
C THR A 176 -0.44 -2.67 -7.80
N TYR A 177 -1.61 -2.16 -8.16
CA TYR A 177 -2.18 -2.29 -9.48
C TYR A 177 -2.65 -0.95 -10.04
N ALA A 178 -2.68 -0.82 -11.36
CA ALA A 178 -3.60 0.10 -12.00
C ALA A 178 -5.03 -0.43 -11.83
N LEU A 179 -6.00 0.43 -11.62
CA LEU A 179 -7.41 0.06 -11.68
C LEU A 179 -8.03 0.65 -12.95
N VAL A 180 -8.94 -0.09 -13.56
CA VAL A 180 -9.52 0.25 -14.86
C VAL A 180 -11.04 0.27 -14.74
N ASN A 181 -11.69 1.18 -15.46
CA ASN A 181 -13.15 1.22 -15.52
C ASN A 181 -13.69 -0.13 -16.06
N LYS A 182 -14.75 -0.63 -15.46
CA LYS A 182 -15.32 -1.96 -15.79
C LYS A 182 -15.70 -2.16 -17.26
N LYS A 183 -15.99 -1.08 -17.99
CA LYS A 183 -16.38 -1.15 -19.40
C LYS A 183 -15.17 -1.33 -20.33
N GLU A 184 -13.96 -1.09 -19.85
CA GLU A 184 -12.72 -1.04 -20.63
C GLU A 184 -11.94 -2.37 -20.57
N VAL A 185 -12.63 -3.51 -20.78
CA VAL A 185 -12.05 -4.86 -20.68
C VAL A 185 -10.88 -5.05 -21.62
N LYS A 186 -11.05 -4.66 -22.90
CA LYS A 186 -9.98 -4.78 -23.92
C LYS A 186 -8.74 -3.99 -23.54
N LEU A 187 -8.92 -2.74 -23.10
CA LEU A 187 -7.81 -1.89 -22.65
C LEU A 187 -7.11 -2.49 -21.44
N CYS A 188 -7.86 -3.03 -20.48
CA CYS A 188 -7.30 -3.71 -19.31
C CYS A 188 -6.40 -4.90 -19.71
N GLU A 189 -6.81 -5.70 -20.68
CA GLU A 189 -6.03 -6.83 -21.22
C GLU A 189 -4.76 -6.36 -21.95
N GLU A 190 -4.85 -5.27 -22.70
CA GLU A 190 -3.71 -4.69 -23.42
C GLU A 190 -2.70 -4.05 -22.44
N VAL A 191 -3.19 -3.35 -21.43
CA VAL A 191 -2.37 -2.81 -20.33
C VAL A 191 -1.68 -3.96 -19.56
N ASP A 192 -2.38 -5.05 -19.29
CA ASP A 192 -1.80 -6.22 -18.64
C ASP A 192 -0.62 -6.81 -19.41
N LYS A 193 -0.77 -6.99 -20.73
CA LYS A 193 0.31 -7.46 -21.61
C LYS A 193 1.50 -6.49 -21.63
N ALA A 194 1.23 -5.19 -21.71
CA ALA A 194 2.27 -4.18 -21.67
C ALA A 194 3.05 -4.20 -20.34
N ILE A 195 2.38 -4.38 -19.21
CA ILE A 195 3.01 -4.52 -17.89
C ILE A 195 3.90 -5.79 -17.86
N GLU A 196 3.40 -6.91 -18.38
CA GLU A 196 4.17 -8.15 -18.46
C GLU A 196 5.46 -7.99 -19.29
N GLU A 197 5.37 -7.33 -20.45
CA GLU A 197 6.53 -7.03 -21.28
C GLU A 197 7.54 -6.11 -20.58
N LEU A 198 7.07 -5.03 -19.93
CA LEU A 198 7.91 -4.09 -19.19
C LEU A 198 8.59 -4.73 -17.96
N ARG A 199 8.00 -5.77 -17.41
CA ARG A 199 8.63 -6.56 -16.36
C ARG A 199 9.70 -7.49 -16.94
N LYS A 200 9.41 -8.19 -18.05
CA LYS A 200 10.34 -9.08 -18.73
C LYS A 200 11.56 -8.37 -19.27
N ASP A 201 11.41 -7.14 -19.78
CA ASP A 201 12.55 -6.35 -20.31
C ASP A 201 13.30 -5.57 -19.22
N GLY A 202 12.91 -5.69 -17.96
CA GLY A 202 13.54 -5.06 -16.80
C GLY A 202 13.24 -3.58 -16.63
N THR A 203 12.30 -3.01 -17.38
CA THR A 203 11.95 -1.58 -17.26
C THR A 203 11.34 -1.27 -15.90
N ILE A 204 10.42 -2.11 -15.40
CA ILE A 204 9.80 -1.92 -14.09
C ILE A 204 10.85 -2.03 -12.98
N ASP A 205 11.74 -3.00 -13.04
CA ASP A 205 12.81 -3.16 -12.04
C ASP A 205 13.75 -1.95 -11.99
N LYS A 206 14.11 -1.38 -13.16
CA LYS A 206 14.89 -0.13 -13.23
C LYS A 206 14.14 1.05 -12.61
N LEU A 207 12.83 1.13 -12.79
CA LEU A 207 12.01 2.15 -12.17
C LEU A 207 11.91 1.94 -10.64
N GLU A 208 11.75 0.71 -10.17
CA GLU A 208 11.79 0.41 -8.72
C GLU A 208 13.14 0.82 -8.12
N GLN A 209 14.26 0.46 -8.74
CA GLN A 209 15.59 0.88 -8.32
C GLN A 209 15.73 2.41 -8.27
N LYS A 210 15.23 3.10 -9.29
CA LYS A 210 15.31 4.58 -9.37
C LYS A 210 14.52 5.25 -8.25
N TYR A 211 13.31 4.77 -7.93
CA TYR A 211 12.39 5.44 -7.02
C TYR A 211 12.51 4.97 -5.57
N PHE A 212 12.90 3.72 -5.36
CA PHE A 212 12.95 3.09 -4.04
C PHE A 212 14.34 2.61 -3.62
N GLY A 213 15.31 2.60 -4.55
CA GLY A 213 16.66 2.08 -4.30
C GLY A 213 16.76 0.56 -4.26
N GLU A 214 15.64 -0.14 -4.47
CA GLU A 214 15.55 -1.60 -4.45
C GLU A 214 14.31 -2.09 -5.20
N SER A 215 14.30 -3.38 -5.60
CA SER A 215 13.07 -4.01 -6.10
C SER A 215 12.18 -4.42 -4.93
N LEU A 216 10.93 -3.93 -4.95
CA LEU A 216 9.93 -4.25 -3.94
C LEU A 216 9.24 -5.61 -4.18
N GLN A 217 9.44 -6.22 -5.36
CA GLN A 217 8.87 -7.54 -5.71
C GLN A 217 9.34 -8.65 -4.75
N LYS A 218 10.56 -8.53 -4.21
CA LYS A 218 11.12 -9.49 -3.24
C LYS A 218 10.26 -9.63 -1.98
N TYR A 219 9.52 -8.57 -1.61
CA TYR A 219 8.64 -8.59 -0.43
C TYR A 219 7.29 -9.25 -0.68
N LEU A 220 6.89 -9.46 -1.95
CA LEU A 220 5.64 -10.15 -2.30
C LEU A 220 5.72 -11.65 -2.03
N ASN A 221 6.92 -12.22 -2.03
CA ASN A 221 7.18 -13.66 -1.89
C ASN A 221 7.60 -14.06 -0.47
N GLN A 222 7.62 -13.13 0.48
CA GLN A 222 7.89 -13.43 1.88
C GLN A 222 6.61 -14.02 2.51
N LYS A 223 6.70 -15.28 2.97
CA LYS A 223 5.64 -15.98 3.70
C LYS A 223 5.69 -15.60 5.17
#